data_b3f98074da6a241158f4a7aac1de441f
#
_entry.id   b3f98074da6a241158f4a7aac1de441f
#
_cell.length_a   1.000
_cell.length_b   1.000
_cell.length_c   1.000
_cell.angle_alpha   90.00
_cell.angle_beta   90.00
_cell.angle_gamma   90.00
#
_symmetry.space_group_name_H-M   'P 1'
#
loop_
_entity.id
_entity.type
_entity.pdbx_description
1 polymer ?
#
loop_
_entity_poly.entity_id
_entity_poly.type
_entity_poly.pdbx_seq_one_letter_code
_entity_poly.pdbx_strand_id
1 'polypeptide(L)'
;KKKKGAGAQDVAILNVALALEHEAIEAYQIGAESGLVTQAVLPTAVLFQSHHKAHRDALVATIQQLGGTAVSAKTRAEYMTALNVASLKSQTDVLRLAAKLERGAANAYLGVIPSFQDSALAQVSARLAADETMHWTALSSALGDALPANALSFGG
;
A
#
# COMPACT_ATOMS: atom_id res chain seq x y z
N LYS A 1 31.14 -11.24 -12.78
CA LYS A 1 30.10 -12.25 -12.46
C LYS A 1 29.07 -11.57 -11.54
N LYS A 2 27.89 -11.20 -12.05
CA LYS A 2 26.77 -10.71 -11.22
C LYS A 2 26.40 -11.83 -10.24
N LYS A 3 26.37 -11.51 -8.93
CA LYS A 3 25.89 -12.44 -7.90
C LYS A 3 24.43 -12.73 -8.18
N LYS A 4 24.13 -13.94 -8.63
CA LYS A 4 22.79 -14.45 -8.95
C LYS A 4 21.78 -14.37 -7.76
N GLY A 5 22.23 -14.08 -6.54
CA GLY A 5 21.40 -14.06 -5.34
C GLY A 5 20.80 -12.69 -4.97
N ALA A 6 21.47 -11.57 -5.31
CA ALA A 6 21.04 -10.23 -4.89
C ALA A 6 19.75 -9.79 -5.59
N GLY A 7 19.64 -10.00 -6.90
CA GLY A 7 18.44 -9.67 -7.66
C GLY A 7 17.22 -10.49 -7.25
N ALA A 8 17.41 -11.77 -6.93
CA ALA A 8 16.33 -12.64 -6.50
C ALA A 8 15.73 -12.20 -5.14
N GLN A 9 16.57 -11.75 -4.20
CA GLN A 9 16.12 -11.20 -2.92
C GLN A 9 15.32 -9.92 -3.12
N ASP A 10 15.81 -9.00 -3.92
CA ASP A 10 15.12 -7.74 -4.22
C ASP A 10 13.80 -8.00 -4.94
N VAL A 11 13.76 -8.93 -5.90
CA VAL A 11 12.50 -9.35 -6.55
C VAL A 11 11.50 -9.90 -5.54
N ALA A 12 11.93 -10.72 -4.60
CA ALA A 12 11.03 -11.27 -3.56
C ALA A 12 10.43 -10.16 -2.69
N ILE A 13 11.23 -9.18 -2.28
CA ILE A 13 10.77 -8.03 -1.50
C ILE A 13 9.76 -7.20 -2.31
N LEU A 14 10.08 -6.90 -3.57
CA LEU A 14 9.22 -6.11 -4.45
C LEU A 14 7.89 -6.82 -4.73
N ASN A 15 7.88 -8.14 -4.83
CA ASN A 15 6.64 -8.91 -5.01
C ASN A 15 5.74 -8.90 -3.77
N VAL A 16 6.31 -8.91 -2.56
CA VAL A 16 5.52 -8.71 -1.34
C VAL A 16 4.87 -7.33 -1.35
N ALA A 17 5.61 -6.30 -1.70
CA ALA A 17 5.10 -4.94 -1.85
C ALA A 17 4.01 -4.85 -2.93
N LEU A 18 4.21 -5.48 -4.07
CA LEU A 18 3.24 -5.51 -5.16
C LEU A 18 1.92 -6.17 -4.73
N ALA A 19 1.98 -7.24 -3.94
CA ALA A 19 0.78 -7.88 -3.38
C ALA A 19 -0.02 -6.90 -2.49
N LEU A 20 0.66 -6.08 -1.70
CA LEU A 20 0.01 -5.03 -0.89
C LEU A 20 -0.64 -3.94 -1.76
N GLU A 21 0.00 -3.55 -2.86
CA GLU A 21 -0.57 -2.57 -3.79
C GLU A 21 -1.81 -3.12 -4.49
N HIS A 22 -1.81 -4.37 -4.92
CA HIS A 22 -2.99 -5.02 -5.49
C HIS A 22 -4.17 -5.01 -4.51
N GLU A 23 -3.92 -5.33 -3.25
CA GLU A 23 -4.94 -5.29 -2.18
C GLU A 23 -5.46 -3.87 -1.96
N ALA A 24 -4.58 -2.88 -1.87
CA ALA A 24 -4.95 -1.49 -1.67
C ALA A 24 -5.81 -0.95 -2.83
N ILE A 25 -5.45 -1.24 -4.06
CA ILE A 25 -6.22 -0.83 -5.24
C ILE A 25 -7.65 -1.36 -5.15
N GLU A 26 -7.82 -2.64 -4.85
CA GLU A 26 -9.14 -3.25 -4.75
C GLU A 26 -9.90 -2.75 -3.52
N ALA A 27 -9.23 -2.53 -2.40
CA ALA A 27 -9.85 -1.97 -1.20
C ALA A 27 -10.45 -0.58 -1.47
N TYR A 28 -9.72 0.31 -2.14
CA TYR A 28 -10.23 1.62 -2.53
C TYR A 28 -11.40 1.51 -3.52
N GLN A 29 -11.33 0.57 -4.46
CA GLN A 29 -12.41 0.33 -5.42
C GLN A 29 -13.68 -0.14 -4.72
N ILE A 30 -13.57 -1.12 -3.83
CA ILE A 30 -14.69 -1.64 -3.04
C ILE A 30 -15.29 -0.52 -2.16
N GLY A 31 -14.45 0.27 -1.51
CA GLY A 31 -14.89 1.38 -0.68
C GLY A 31 -15.64 2.44 -1.48
N ALA A 32 -15.12 2.81 -2.65
CA ALA A 32 -15.75 3.78 -3.55
C ALA A 32 -17.12 3.32 -4.07
N GLU A 33 -17.26 2.02 -4.33
CA GLU A 33 -18.50 1.42 -4.86
C GLU A 33 -19.50 1.04 -3.76
N SER A 34 -19.11 1.10 -2.50
CA SER A 34 -19.93 0.62 -1.36
C SER A 34 -21.21 1.43 -1.12
N GLY A 35 -21.27 2.65 -1.62
CA GLY A 35 -22.32 3.60 -1.27
C GLY A 35 -22.20 4.22 0.13
N LEU A 36 -21.17 3.84 0.89
CA LEU A 36 -20.94 4.34 2.25
C LEU A 36 -20.13 5.64 2.28
N VAL A 37 -19.39 5.95 1.22
CA VAL A 37 -18.51 7.12 1.12
C VAL A 37 -19.26 8.29 0.51
N THR A 38 -19.20 9.46 1.15
CA THR A 38 -19.86 10.67 0.67
C THR A 38 -19.20 11.24 -0.58
N GLN A 39 -19.94 12.06 -1.33
CA GLN A 39 -19.44 12.75 -2.52
C GLN A 39 -18.25 13.68 -2.19
N ALA A 40 -18.19 14.21 -0.99
CA ALA A 40 -17.08 15.07 -0.55
C ALA A 40 -15.76 14.30 -0.36
N VAL A 41 -15.83 13.03 0.03
CA VAL A 41 -14.67 12.18 0.32
C VAL A 41 -14.24 11.38 -0.91
N LEU A 42 -15.15 11.06 -1.80
CA LEU A 42 -14.90 10.20 -2.96
C LEU A 42 -13.70 10.65 -3.83
N PRO A 43 -13.51 11.96 -4.16
CA PRO A 43 -12.35 12.40 -4.93
C PRO A 43 -11.01 12.07 -4.27
N THR A 44 -10.92 12.13 -2.95
CA THR A 44 -9.72 11.75 -2.20
C THR A 44 -9.44 10.26 -2.34
N ALA A 45 -10.45 9.41 -2.23
CA ALA A 45 -10.31 7.97 -2.42
C ALA A 45 -9.82 7.65 -3.85
N VAL A 46 -10.35 8.32 -4.86
CA VAL A 46 -9.92 8.18 -6.26
C VAL A 46 -8.47 8.60 -6.44
N LEU A 47 -8.05 9.71 -5.82
CA LEU A 47 -6.67 10.18 -5.86
C LEU A 47 -5.72 9.16 -5.23
N PHE A 48 -6.02 8.66 -4.03
CA PHE A 48 -5.18 7.69 -3.34
C PHE A 48 -5.09 6.39 -4.13
N GLN A 49 -6.19 5.90 -4.68
CA GLN A 49 -6.17 4.73 -5.56
C GLN A 49 -5.25 4.96 -6.77
N SER A 50 -5.26 6.15 -7.36
CA SER A 50 -4.39 6.46 -8.50
C SER A 50 -2.91 6.38 -8.14
N HIS A 51 -2.53 6.78 -6.93
CA HIS A 51 -1.17 6.61 -6.42
C HIS A 51 -0.80 5.12 -6.29
N HIS A 52 -1.69 4.30 -5.74
CA HIS A 52 -1.47 2.85 -5.63
C HIS A 52 -1.34 2.17 -7.00
N LYS A 53 -2.11 2.60 -8.00
CA LYS A 53 -1.96 2.11 -9.38
C LYS A 53 -0.60 2.49 -9.97
N ALA A 54 -0.11 3.70 -9.72
CA ALA A 54 1.22 4.13 -10.13
C ALA A 54 2.34 3.35 -9.41
N HIS A 55 2.18 3.10 -8.11
CA HIS A 55 3.09 2.25 -7.34
C HIS A 55 3.15 0.83 -7.91
N ARG A 56 1.99 0.22 -8.17
CA ARG A 56 1.88 -1.09 -8.81
C ARG A 56 2.66 -1.14 -10.12
N ASP A 57 2.42 -0.18 -11.00
CA ASP A 57 3.04 -0.15 -12.33
C ASP A 57 4.56 0.00 -12.22
N ALA A 58 5.06 0.83 -11.32
CA ALA A 58 6.49 0.99 -11.05
C ALA A 58 7.12 -0.30 -10.50
N LEU A 59 6.44 -0.98 -9.57
CA LEU A 59 6.91 -2.25 -9.01
C LEU A 59 6.96 -3.35 -10.08
N VAL A 60 5.92 -3.48 -10.91
CA VAL A 60 5.89 -4.44 -12.02
C VAL A 60 7.05 -4.20 -12.97
N ALA A 61 7.28 -2.96 -13.40
CA ALA A 61 8.37 -2.62 -14.31
C ALA A 61 9.73 -2.96 -13.69
N THR A 62 9.94 -2.64 -12.42
CA THR A 62 11.20 -2.92 -11.73
C THR A 62 11.45 -4.41 -11.57
N ILE A 63 10.43 -5.20 -11.21
CA ILE A 63 10.53 -6.66 -11.11
C ILE A 63 10.92 -7.26 -12.46
N GLN A 64 10.31 -6.81 -13.54
CA GLN A 64 10.62 -7.28 -14.90
C GLN A 64 12.04 -6.90 -15.31
N GLN A 65 12.51 -5.70 -15.01
CA GLN A 65 13.88 -5.26 -15.27
C GLN A 65 14.91 -6.10 -14.52
N LEU A 66 14.56 -6.59 -13.34
CA LEU A 66 15.40 -7.50 -12.55
C LEU A 66 15.32 -8.96 -13.03
N GLY A 67 14.53 -9.26 -14.05
CA GLY A 67 14.34 -10.60 -14.59
C GLY A 67 13.39 -11.47 -13.77
N GLY A 68 12.62 -10.88 -12.88
CA GLY A 68 11.62 -11.57 -12.07
C GLY A 68 10.24 -11.62 -12.73
N THR A 69 9.34 -12.34 -12.10
CA THR A 69 7.92 -12.45 -12.48
C THR A 69 7.08 -11.72 -11.45
N ALA A 70 6.32 -10.72 -11.89
CA ALA A 70 5.43 -9.95 -11.03
C ALA A 70 4.23 -10.81 -10.59
N VAL A 71 3.91 -10.78 -9.29
CA VAL A 71 2.71 -11.46 -8.77
C VAL A 71 1.45 -10.81 -9.33
N SER A 72 0.45 -11.63 -9.59
CA SER A 72 -0.86 -11.18 -10.06
C SER A 72 -1.76 -10.80 -8.90
N ALA A 73 -2.74 -9.91 -9.16
CA ALA A 73 -3.80 -9.63 -8.22
C ALA A 73 -4.63 -10.90 -7.96
N LYS A 74 -5.15 -11.01 -6.75
CA LYS A 74 -6.16 -12.00 -6.38
C LYS A 74 -7.52 -11.59 -6.95
N THR A 75 -8.51 -12.46 -6.82
CA THR A 75 -9.88 -12.13 -7.20
C THR A 75 -10.50 -11.12 -6.23
N ARG A 76 -11.48 -10.37 -6.69
CA ARG A 76 -12.24 -9.45 -5.84
C ARG A 76 -12.86 -10.18 -4.63
N ALA A 77 -13.41 -11.37 -4.83
CA ALA A 77 -14.02 -12.17 -3.77
C ALA A 77 -13.00 -12.52 -2.68
N GLU A 78 -11.76 -12.88 -3.05
CA GLU A 78 -10.69 -13.15 -2.10
C GLU A 78 -10.33 -11.91 -1.28
N TYR A 79 -10.25 -10.72 -1.89
CA TYR A 79 -10.02 -9.48 -1.16
C TYR A 79 -11.20 -9.09 -0.27
N MET A 80 -12.43 -9.28 -0.72
CA MET A 80 -13.63 -9.00 0.09
C MET A 80 -13.63 -9.83 1.39
N THR A 81 -13.23 -11.09 1.30
CA THR A 81 -13.09 -11.96 2.47
C THR A 81 -11.92 -11.53 3.35
N ALA A 82 -10.74 -11.35 2.78
CA ALA A 82 -9.53 -10.98 3.53
C ALA A 82 -9.67 -9.64 4.26
N LEU A 83 -10.35 -8.67 3.64
CA LEU A 83 -10.60 -7.33 4.20
C LEU A 83 -11.83 -7.28 5.10
N ASN A 84 -12.57 -8.37 5.24
CA ASN A 84 -13.83 -8.44 5.99
C ASN A 84 -14.81 -7.31 5.60
N VAL A 85 -15.04 -7.16 4.31
CA VAL A 85 -15.88 -6.10 3.73
C VAL A 85 -17.31 -6.14 4.28
N ALA A 86 -17.83 -7.33 4.60
CA ALA A 86 -19.16 -7.50 5.18
C ALA A 86 -19.35 -6.75 6.52
N SER A 87 -18.28 -6.45 7.24
CA SER A 87 -18.30 -5.70 8.49
C SER A 87 -18.44 -4.18 8.32
N LEU A 88 -18.23 -3.66 7.11
CA LEU A 88 -18.28 -2.22 6.83
C LEU A 88 -19.73 -1.74 6.80
N LYS A 89 -20.09 -0.79 7.68
CA LYS A 89 -21.45 -0.29 7.86
C LYS A 89 -21.56 1.22 7.71
N SER A 90 -20.44 1.94 7.68
CA SER A 90 -20.39 3.40 7.68
C SER A 90 -19.16 3.92 6.91
N GLN A 91 -19.19 5.22 6.58
CA GLN A 91 -17.98 5.88 6.06
C GLN A 91 -16.80 5.76 7.02
N THR A 92 -17.04 5.92 8.31
CA THR A 92 -16.00 5.76 9.33
C THR A 92 -15.35 4.38 9.25
N ASP A 93 -16.12 3.31 9.07
CA ASP A 93 -15.57 1.96 8.92
C ASP A 93 -14.67 1.84 7.67
N VAL A 94 -15.09 2.42 6.56
CA VAL A 94 -14.32 2.43 5.31
C VAL A 94 -13.02 3.19 5.49
N LEU A 95 -13.06 4.38 6.08
CA LEU A 95 -11.87 5.20 6.32
C LEU A 95 -10.91 4.54 7.31
N ARG A 96 -11.42 3.85 8.33
CA ARG A 96 -10.56 3.09 9.28
C ARG A 96 -9.87 1.91 8.60
N LEU A 97 -10.56 1.20 7.73
CA LEU A 97 -9.94 0.14 6.94
C LEU A 97 -8.82 0.71 6.06
N ALA A 98 -9.10 1.79 5.34
CA ALA A 98 -8.11 2.45 4.50
C ALA A 98 -6.89 2.92 5.32
N ALA A 99 -7.10 3.58 6.45
CA ALA A 99 -6.02 4.04 7.32
C ALA A 99 -5.17 2.87 7.85
N LYS A 100 -5.78 1.76 8.20
CA LYS A 100 -5.07 0.54 8.63
C LYS A 100 -4.19 -0.01 7.51
N LEU A 101 -4.70 -0.07 6.28
CA LEU A 101 -3.94 -0.56 5.13
C LEU A 101 -2.78 0.38 4.79
N GLU A 102 -2.99 1.69 4.84
CA GLU A 102 -1.96 2.69 4.57
C GLU A 102 -0.83 2.64 5.60
N ARG A 103 -1.18 2.53 6.89
CA ARG A 103 -0.17 2.37 7.94
C ARG A 103 0.61 1.07 7.79
N GLY A 104 -0.07 -0.01 7.49
CA GLY A 104 0.55 -1.31 7.25
C GLY A 104 1.53 -1.26 6.07
N ALA A 105 1.14 -0.62 4.97
CA ALA A 105 1.98 -0.44 3.80
C ALA A 105 3.20 0.45 4.10
N ALA A 106 3.01 1.59 4.78
CA ALA A 106 4.11 2.46 5.19
C ALA A 106 5.15 1.72 6.05
N ASN A 107 4.68 0.98 7.05
CA ASN A 107 5.55 0.17 7.90
C ASN A 107 6.28 -0.92 7.13
N ALA A 108 5.62 -1.58 6.19
CA ALA A 108 6.22 -2.61 5.34
C ALA A 108 7.33 -2.02 4.45
N TYR A 109 7.08 -0.89 3.80
CA TYR A 109 8.09 -0.24 2.96
C TYR A 109 9.30 0.25 3.76
N LEU A 110 9.08 0.80 4.95
CA LEU A 110 10.18 1.21 5.84
C LEU A 110 10.95 0.01 6.37
N GLY A 111 10.24 -1.05 6.76
CA GLY A 111 10.83 -2.24 7.36
C GLY A 111 11.75 -3.02 6.42
N VAL A 112 11.52 -2.98 5.10
CA VAL A 112 12.34 -3.72 4.12
C VAL A 112 13.57 -2.93 3.64
N ILE A 113 13.68 -1.64 3.96
CA ILE A 113 14.80 -0.79 3.48
C ILE A 113 16.16 -1.43 3.78
N PRO A 114 16.45 -1.92 5.00
CA PRO A 114 17.77 -2.50 5.30
C PRO A 114 18.06 -3.80 4.54
N SER A 115 17.03 -4.44 3.97
CA SER A 115 17.16 -5.75 3.32
C SER A 115 17.44 -5.65 1.82
N PHE A 116 17.28 -4.47 1.20
CA PHE A 116 17.60 -4.30 -0.22
C PHE A 116 19.10 -4.41 -0.47
N GLN A 117 19.47 -5.12 -1.54
CA GLN A 117 20.84 -5.19 -2.04
C GLN A 117 21.18 -3.96 -2.89
N ASP A 118 20.21 -3.39 -3.58
CA ASP A 118 20.35 -2.18 -4.39
C ASP A 118 19.87 -0.97 -3.59
N SER A 119 20.77 -0.04 -3.31
CA SER A 119 20.47 1.19 -2.57
C SER A 119 19.48 2.11 -3.30
N ALA A 120 19.43 2.04 -4.63
CA ALA A 120 18.41 2.79 -5.40
C ALA A 120 17.00 2.27 -5.11
N LEU A 121 16.83 0.96 -4.92
CA LEU A 121 15.55 0.37 -4.53
C LEU A 121 15.19 0.70 -3.09
N ALA A 122 16.18 0.79 -2.20
CA ALA A 122 15.97 1.27 -0.83
C ALA A 122 15.39 2.70 -0.84
N GLN A 123 15.93 3.57 -1.67
CA GLN A 123 15.40 4.93 -1.85
C GLN A 123 13.98 4.93 -2.40
N VAL A 124 13.68 4.11 -3.38
CA VAL A 124 12.30 3.96 -3.92
C VAL A 124 11.35 3.51 -2.82
N SER A 125 11.75 2.53 -2.00
CA SER A 125 10.94 2.06 -0.87
C SER A 125 10.64 3.18 0.12
N ALA A 126 11.61 4.04 0.41
CA ALA A 126 11.39 5.20 1.27
C ALA A 126 10.40 6.21 0.66
N ARG A 127 10.46 6.42 -0.65
CA ARG A 127 9.50 7.30 -1.36
C ARG A 127 8.09 6.72 -1.37
N LEU A 128 7.95 5.41 -1.53
CA LEU A 128 6.66 4.71 -1.40
C LEU A 128 6.11 4.86 0.02
N ALA A 129 6.95 4.65 1.03
CA ALA A 129 6.57 4.84 2.43
C ALA A 129 6.09 6.27 2.73
N ALA A 130 6.71 7.28 2.11
CA ALA A 130 6.29 8.67 2.24
C ALA A 130 4.88 8.89 1.70
N ASP A 131 4.55 8.34 0.53
CA ASP A 131 3.20 8.42 -0.05
C ASP A 131 2.16 7.75 0.86
N GLU A 132 2.45 6.54 1.35
CA GLU A 132 1.54 5.81 2.24
C GLU A 132 1.32 6.54 3.57
N THR A 133 2.37 7.15 4.13
CA THR A 133 2.27 7.95 5.36
C THR A 133 1.44 9.21 5.14
N MET A 134 1.57 9.84 3.97
CA MET A 134 0.77 11.00 3.57
C MET A 134 -0.72 10.63 3.47
N HIS A 135 -1.05 9.48 2.85
CA HIS A 135 -2.42 8.97 2.78
C HIS A 135 -2.96 8.68 4.18
N TRP A 136 -2.19 7.97 4.99
CA TRP A 136 -2.58 7.66 6.37
C TRP A 136 -2.84 8.91 7.19
N THR A 137 -2.00 9.94 7.08
CA THR A 137 -2.16 11.20 7.80
C THR A 137 -3.47 11.91 7.40
N ALA A 138 -3.77 11.97 6.11
CA ALA A 138 -5.01 12.55 5.62
C ALA A 138 -6.24 11.78 6.10
N LEU A 139 -6.21 10.45 6.08
CA LEU A 139 -7.29 9.61 6.58
C LEU A 139 -7.49 9.75 8.09
N SER A 140 -6.41 9.77 8.85
CA SER A 140 -6.45 9.98 10.31
C SER A 140 -7.05 11.34 10.66
N SER A 141 -6.69 12.38 9.93
CA SER A 141 -7.28 13.71 10.09
C SER A 141 -8.78 13.70 9.81
N ALA A 142 -9.21 13.06 8.74
CA ALA A 142 -10.64 12.94 8.41
C ALA A 142 -11.42 12.14 9.46
N LEU A 143 -10.78 11.19 10.13
CA LEU A 143 -11.34 10.41 11.23
C LEU A 143 -11.36 11.16 12.58
N GLY A 144 -10.66 12.29 12.68
CA GLY A 144 -10.46 13.00 13.94
C GLY A 144 -9.46 12.33 14.89
N ASP A 145 -8.65 11.41 14.38
CA ASP A 145 -7.64 10.71 15.17
C ASP A 145 -6.40 11.60 15.36
N ALA A 146 -5.80 11.53 16.55
CA ALA A 146 -4.55 12.22 16.84
C ALA A 146 -3.38 11.51 16.12
N LEU A 147 -2.34 12.30 15.78
CA LEU A 147 -1.07 11.73 15.34
C LEU A 147 -0.39 10.99 16.50
N PRO A 148 0.52 10.03 16.21
CA PRO A 148 1.27 9.36 17.25
C PRO A 148 1.98 10.35 18.18
N ALA A 149 1.85 10.16 19.48
CA ALA A 149 2.48 11.04 20.48
C ALA A 149 4.00 10.88 20.52
N ASN A 150 4.50 9.69 20.20
CA ASN A 150 5.92 9.38 20.20
C ASN A 150 6.51 9.49 18.80
N ALA A 151 7.72 10.04 18.72
CA ALA A 151 8.52 10.00 17.50
C ALA A 151 8.89 8.55 17.15
N LEU A 152 9.28 8.33 15.88
CA LEU A 152 9.74 7.04 15.38
C LEU A 152 8.68 5.92 15.49
N SER A 153 7.40 6.26 15.42
CA SER A 153 6.31 5.30 15.56
C SER A 153 6.02 4.49 14.29
N PHE A 154 6.64 4.87 13.15
CA PHE A 154 6.54 4.13 11.89
C PHE A 154 7.82 3.35 11.62
N GLY A 155 7.69 2.16 11.06
CA GLY A 155 8.81 1.34 10.58
C GLY A 155 9.58 0.61 11.66
N GLY A 156 9.15 0.68 12.89
CA GLY A 156 9.78 0.00 14.02
C GLY A 156 9.19 -1.37 14.31
#